data_8f7e04bad5fc9f25dbc65c12fa6f387c
#
_entry.id   8f7e04bad5fc9f25dbc65c12fa6f387c
#
_cell.length_a   1.000
_cell.length_b   1.000
_cell.length_c   1.000
_cell.angle_alpha   90.00
_cell.angle_beta   90.00
_cell.angle_gamma   90.00
#
_symmetry.space_group_name_H-M   'P 1'
#
loop_
_entity.id
_entity.type
_entity.pdbx_description
1 polymer ?
#
loop_
_entity_poly.entity_id
_entity_poly.type
_entity_poly.pdbx_seq_one_letter_code
_entity_poly.pdbx_strand_id
1 'polypeptide(L)'
;MYGLGNDFIVLDARKDPTVCVHECLQGSSDCVPCACHMHDVGDAQRAVAHTSIDAVQLCVTSGCGADGSAFVGQISSASEPKRATALTDRKVGIGCDQLIILETSKDALCTMRIINADGSEVGACGNATRCVGGLLFEEDSSVEVATIRTKAGLLKCYKGASPDMITVDMGEPGLEWQQVPVSKDCDTLNCGTNCEGPGLTNCAVCSMGNPHATFFVDDCESVPLDTIGHDLEHHSFFPERCNVSVVTVAQDKKSIRMRVWERGTGITQACGTGACGTAVNAIRRGYIGKEQNYTVEVQMDGGSLTITYAPPGSGEKNEGRVLMTGRYDHAFSGQIPACLWV
;
A
#
# COMPACT_ATOMS: atom_id res chain seq x y z
N MET A 1 -4.35 9.97 0.67
CA MET A 1 -4.64 9.02 1.72
C MET A 1 -3.62 9.09 2.81
N TYR A 2 -4.07 9.29 4.00
CA TYR A 2 -3.32 8.94 5.17
C TYR A 2 -3.48 7.44 5.38
N GLY A 3 -2.63 6.73 4.78
CA GLY A 3 -2.40 5.39 5.11
C GLY A 3 -0.96 5.26 5.46
N LEU A 4 -0.51 5.85 6.57
CA LEU A 4 0.79 5.53 7.09
C LEU A 4 1.97 6.08 6.25
N GLY A 5 1.85 7.30 5.73
CA GLY A 5 2.94 7.94 5.00
C GLY A 5 3.12 7.51 3.55
N ASN A 6 2.20 6.71 2.97
CA ASN A 6 2.15 6.47 1.53
C ASN A 6 1.08 7.34 0.88
N ASP A 7 1.40 7.91 -0.27
CA ASP A 7 0.47 8.64 -1.10
C ASP A 7 0.27 7.96 -2.47
N PHE A 8 -0.95 8.07 -2.98
CA PHE A 8 -1.36 7.40 -4.20
C PHE A 8 -2.07 8.35 -5.14
N ILE A 9 -1.77 8.24 -6.44
CA ILE A 9 -2.63 8.73 -7.51
C ILE A 9 -3.55 7.58 -7.92
N VAL A 10 -4.87 7.82 -7.92
CA VAL A 10 -5.85 6.83 -8.38
C VAL A 10 -6.46 7.29 -9.68
N LEU A 11 -6.26 6.52 -10.76
CA LEU A 11 -6.87 6.73 -12.08
C LEU A 11 -8.04 5.76 -12.24
N ASP A 12 -9.26 6.28 -12.33
CA ASP A 12 -10.46 5.46 -12.50
C ASP A 12 -10.84 5.30 -13.98
N ALA A 13 -10.45 4.16 -14.56
CA ALA A 13 -10.76 3.79 -15.94
C ALA A 13 -12.06 2.98 -16.08
N ARG A 14 -12.82 2.75 -15.02
CA ARG A 14 -14.07 1.97 -15.06
C ARG A 14 -15.19 2.73 -15.77
N LYS A 15 -15.22 4.05 -15.59
CA LYS A 15 -16.30 4.93 -16.08
C LYS A 15 -15.99 5.47 -17.46
N ASP A 16 -14.72 5.71 -17.76
CA ASP A 16 -14.25 6.17 -19.07
C ASP A 16 -12.87 5.53 -19.36
N PRO A 17 -12.83 4.44 -20.11
CA PRO A 17 -11.56 3.79 -20.45
C PRO A 17 -10.72 4.62 -21.43
N THR A 18 -11.24 5.74 -21.92
CA THR A 18 -10.60 6.58 -22.92
C THR A 18 -10.15 7.92 -22.34
N VAL A 19 -8.85 8.16 -22.33
CA VAL A 19 -8.27 9.48 -22.08
C VAL A 19 -8.05 10.16 -23.43
N CYS A 20 -8.73 11.27 -23.69
CA CYS A 20 -8.40 12.10 -24.82
C CYS A 20 -7.08 12.82 -24.55
N VAL A 21 -6.02 12.39 -25.21
CA VAL A 21 -4.74 13.09 -25.21
C VAL A 21 -4.76 14.05 -26.42
N HIS A 22 -4.93 15.35 -26.19
CA HIS A 22 -4.64 16.35 -27.20
C HIS A 22 -3.12 16.45 -27.34
N GLU A 23 -2.56 15.90 -28.41
CA GLU A 23 -1.27 16.36 -28.90
C GLU A 23 -1.43 17.80 -29.39
N CYS A 24 -0.97 18.76 -28.60
CA CYS A 24 -0.65 20.08 -29.12
C CYS A 24 0.58 19.91 -30.02
N LEU A 25 0.36 19.63 -31.31
CA LEU A 25 1.39 19.76 -32.31
C LEU A 25 1.83 21.24 -32.30
N GLN A 26 3.05 21.48 -31.83
CA GLN A 26 3.65 22.80 -31.91
C GLN A 26 3.62 23.28 -33.39
N GLY A 27 2.80 24.29 -33.69
CA GLY A 27 2.87 25.02 -34.93
C GLY A 27 1.64 25.07 -35.79
N SER A 28 0.44 24.62 -35.42
CA SER A 28 -0.77 24.91 -36.21
C SER A 28 -1.51 26.12 -35.64
N SER A 29 -1.72 27.14 -36.49
CA SER A 29 -2.46 28.37 -36.20
C SER A 29 -3.97 28.18 -35.99
N ASP A 30 -4.47 26.93 -36.00
CA ASP A 30 -5.89 26.60 -36.01
C ASP A 30 -6.38 25.93 -34.71
N CYS A 31 -5.62 26.06 -33.64
CA CYS A 31 -6.04 25.56 -32.33
C CYS A 31 -7.13 26.50 -31.77
N VAL A 32 -8.40 26.08 -31.83
CA VAL A 32 -9.48 26.74 -31.10
C VAL A 32 -9.17 26.58 -29.60
N PRO A 33 -9.14 27.64 -28.77
CA PRO A 33 -8.84 27.52 -27.36
C PRO A 33 -9.86 26.60 -26.69
N CYS A 34 -9.39 25.48 -26.20
CA CYS A 34 -10.19 24.60 -25.33
C CYS A 34 -10.61 25.40 -24.08
N ALA A 35 -11.84 25.25 -23.62
CA ALA A 35 -12.36 25.95 -22.44
C ALA A 35 -11.55 25.75 -21.14
N CYS A 36 -10.55 24.88 -21.16
CA CYS A 36 -9.58 24.69 -20.07
C CYS A 36 -8.54 25.82 -19.92
N HIS A 37 -8.49 26.81 -20.85
CA HIS A 37 -7.54 27.92 -20.81
C HIS A 37 -8.05 29.17 -20.08
N MET A 38 -9.22 29.14 -19.47
CA MET A 38 -9.82 30.30 -18.82
C MET A 38 -10.02 30.19 -17.32
N HIS A 39 -9.12 29.55 -16.60
CA HIS A 39 -9.01 29.80 -15.16
C HIS A 39 -7.55 30.06 -14.82
N ASP A 40 -7.33 31.32 -14.45
CA ASP A 40 -6.12 31.90 -13.89
C ASP A 40 -5.53 30.98 -12.82
N VAL A 41 -4.40 30.35 -13.09
CA VAL A 41 -3.67 29.51 -12.12
C VAL A 41 -2.78 30.41 -11.25
N GLY A 42 -3.35 31.50 -10.78
CA GLY A 42 -2.75 32.28 -9.71
C GLY A 42 -3.11 31.66 -8.37
N ASP A 43 -2.13 31.28 -7.60
CA ASP A 43 -2.13 30.88 -6.19
C ASP A 43 -2.22 29.39 -5.79
N ALA A 44 -2.46 28.43 -6.68
CA ALA A 44 -2.44 27.02 -6.28
C ALA A 44 -1.03 26.42 -6.09
N GLN A 45 0.02 27.08 -6.59
CA GLN A 45 1.41 26.60 -6.48
C GLN A 45 2.13 26.93 -5.17
N ARG A 46 1.50 27.65 -4.24
CA ARG A 46 2.13 28.06 -2.96
C ARG A 46 1.58 27.36 -1.72
N ALA A 47 0.61 26.50 -1.84
CA ALA A 47 0.00 25.80 -0.68
C ALA A 47 0.52 24.39 -0.43
N VAL A 48 1.59 23.95 -1.10
CA VAL A 48 2.23 22.66 -0.82
C VAL A 48 3.46 22.88 0.05
N ALA A 49 3.23 23.33 1.27
CA ALA A 49 4.23 23.29 2.32
C ALA A 49 3.71 22.39 3.45
N HIS A 50 4.28 21.19 3.54
CA HIS A 50 4.33 20.34 4.74
C HIS A 50 3.00 19.96 5.40
N THR A 51 2.11 19.33 4.66
CA THR A 51 1.15 18.40 5.24
C THR A 51 1.13 17.16 4.35
N SER A 52 1.27 15.99 4.96
CA SER A 52 1.20 14.69 4.31
C SER A 52 -0.01 14.64 3.38
N ILE A 53 0.25 14.38 2.10
CA ILE A 53 -0.78 14.31 1.05
C ILE A 53 -1.15 12.85 0.85
N ASP A 54 -2.40 12.58 0.89
CA ASP A 54 -3.07 11.32 1.00
C ASP A 54 -3.67 10.95 -0.36
N ALA A 55 -4.40 9.94 -0.64
CA ALA A 55 -4.81 9.56 -1.99
C ALA A 55 -5.41 10.71 -2.83
N VAL A 56 -4.95 10.84 -4.06
CA VAL A 56 -5.53 11.71 -5.06
C VAL A 56 -6.34 10.87 -6.04
N GLN A 57 -7.65 11.05 -6.05
CA GLN A 57 -8.48 10.50 -7.12
C GLN A 57 -8.50 11.48 -8.27
N LEU A 58 -7.98 11.08 -9.43
CA LEU A 58 -8.01 11.88 -10.64
C LEU A 58 -9.06 11.32 -11.60
N CYS A 59 -10.09 12.11 -11.90
CA CYS A 59 -10.97 11.85 -13.02
C CYS A 59 -10.36 12.48 -14.27
N VAL A 60 -10.14 11.68 -15.30
CA VAL A 60 -9.68 12.18 -16.59
C VAL A 60 -10.90 12.38 -17.48
N THR A 61 -11.15 13.64 -17.89
CA THR A 61 -12.27 13.95 -18.79
C THR A 61 -11.80 13.97 -20.24
N SER A 62 -12.61 13.38 -21.11
CA SER A 62 -12.39 13.36 -22.55
C SER A 62 -12.72 14.72 -23.18
N GLY A 63 -11.81 15.28 -23.98
CA GLY A 63 -12.08 16.38 -24.91
C GLY A 63 -12.21 15.86 -26.34
N CYS A 64 -13.15 16.36 -27.14
CA CYS A 64 -13.28 16.02 -28.56
C CYS A 64 -12.42 16.95 -29.42
N GLY A 65 -11.68 16.38 -30.39
CA GLY A 65 -11.03 17.17 -31.43
C GLY A 65 -12.07 17.85 -32.35
N ALA A 66 -11.73 18.96 -32.99
CA ALA A 66 -12.59 19.73 -33.86
C ALA A 66 -13.08 18.97 -35.10
N ASP A 67 -12.51 17.82 -35.41
CA ASP A 67 -12.85 16.93 -36.55
C ASP A 67 -13.65 15.69 -36.13
N GLY A 68 -14.05 15.58 -34.83
CA GLY A 68 -14.76 14.43 -34.31
C GLY A 68 -13.88 13.16 -34.12
N SER A 69 -12.58 13.23 -34.41
CA SER A 69 -11.65 12.15 -34.11
C SER A 69 -11.20 12.23 -32.64
N ALA A 70 -11.70 11.32 -31.82
CA ALA A 70 -11.20 11.15 -30.49
C ALA A 70 -9.84 10.45 -30.56
N PHE A 71 -8.78 11.11 -30.17
CA PHE A 71 -7.50 10.43 -29.90
C PHE A 71 -7.64 9.68 -28.58
N VAL A 72 -7.93 8.41 -28.69
CA VAL A 72 -8.19 7.53 -27.55
C VAL A 72 -6.87 7.00 -27.01
N GLY A 73 -6.24 7.73 -26.09
CA GLY A 73 -5.24 7.13 -25.22
C GLY A 73 -5.97 6.34 -24.13
N GLN A 74 -5.81 5.02 -24.08
CA GLN A 74 -6.39 4.23 -23.01
C GLN A 74 -5.68 4.56 -21.68
N ILE A 75 -6.43 4.74 -20.58
CA ILE A 75 -5.84 4.88 -19.23
C ILE A 75 -4.96 3.66 -18.90
N SER A 76 -5.25 2.49 -19.47
CA SER A 76 -4.36 1.32 -19.44
C SER A 76 -2.93 1.64 -19.92
N SER A 77 -2.74 2.61 -20.81
CA SER A 77 -1.41 3.07 -21.23
C SER A 77 -0.68 3.91 -20.18
N ALA A 78 -1.37 4.39 -19.13
CA ALA A 78 -0.72 5.03 -17.97
C ALA A 78 0.22 4.09 -17.21
N SER A 79 0.01 2.78 -17.37
CA SER A 79 0.90 1.76 -16.82
C SER A 79 2.20 1.58 -17.61
N GLU A 80 2.34 2.23 -18.77
CA GLU A 80 3.63 2.24 -19.47
C GLU A 80 4.68 2.89 -18.56
N PRO A 81 5.86 2.26 -18.35
CA PRO A 81 6.83 2.71 -17.36
C PRO A 81 7.18 4.20 -17.44
N LYS A 82 7.33 4.74 -18.66
CA LYS A 82 7.66 6.16 -18.87
C LYS A 82 6.56 7.10 -18.35
N ARG A 83 5.29 6.77 -18.60
CA ARG A 83 4.14 7.59 -18.17
C ARG A 83 3.93 7.49 -16.66
N ALA A 84 4.00 6.30 -16.13
CA ALA A 84 3.92 6.08 -14.69
C ALA A 84 5.00 6.90 -13.96
N THR A 85 6.26 6.79 -14.40
CA THR A 85 7.37 7.57 -13.84
C THR A 85 7.15 9.07 -13.96
N ALA A 86 6.65 9.56 -15.09
CA ALA A 86 6.36 10.99 -15.27
C ALA A 86 5.26 11.50 -14.32
N LEU A 87 4.19 10.73 -14.13
CA LEU A 87 3.09 11.09 -13.23
C LEU A 87 3.50 11.05 -11.76
N THR A 88 4.31 10.06 -11.38
CA THR A 88 4.73 9.85 -10.00
C THR A 88 5.91 10.72 -9.58
N ASP A 89 6.59 11.38 -10.51
CA ASP A 89 7.72 12.27 -10.20
C ASP A 89 7.25 13.48 -9.36
N ARG A 90 7.84 13.64 -8.17
CA ARG A 90 7.47 14.71 -7.21
C ARG A 90 7.95 16.11 -7.61
N LYS A 91 8.81 16.22 -8.63
CA LYS A 91 9.38 17.51 -9.07
C LYS A 91 8.71 18.06 -10.32
N VAL A 92 8.35 17.19 -11.25
CA VAL A 92 7.83 17.60 -12.56
C VAL A 92 6.47 16.96 -12.89
N GLY A 93 6.06 15.93 -12.17
CA GLY A 93 4.76 15.28 -12.26
C GLY A 93 3.79 15.75 -11.17
N ILE A 94 2.80 14.91 -10.88
CA ILE A 94 1.87 15.10 -9.75
C ILE A 94 2.58 14.70 -8.45
N GLY A 95 3.36 13.62 -8.49
CA GLY A 95 4.13 13.09 -7.38
C GLY A 95 3.33 12.16 -6.47
N CYS A 96 3.76 10.91 -6.36
CA CYS A 96 3.23 9.95 -5.41
C CYS A 96 4.18 8.75 -5.27
N ASP A 97 3.93 7.90 -4.29
CA ASP A 97 4.68 6.64 -4.12
C ASP A 97 4.26 5.60 -5.15
N GLN A 98 2.97 5.51 -5.43
CA GLN A 98 2.43 4.53 -6.39
C GLN A 98 1.25 5.10 -7.16
N LEU A 99 1.18 4.75 -8.44
CA LEU A 99 0.04 5.00 -9.31
C LEU A 99 -0.90 3.79 -9.27
N ILE A 100 -2.16 4.03 -8.96
CA ILE A 100 -3.22 3.03 -8.91
C ILE A 100 -4.13 3.23 -10.12
N ILE A 101 -4.38 2.17 -10.88
CA ILE A 101 -5.29 2.20 -12.02
C ILE A 101 -6.45 1.26 -11.73
N LEU A 102 -7.67 1.80 -11.73
CA LEU A 102 -8.89 1.02 -11.57
C LEU A 102 -9.49 0.70 -12.94
N GLU A 103 -9.65 -0.57 -13.22
CA GLU A 103 -10.25 -1.09 -14.47
C GLU A 103 -11.51 -1.88 -14.15
N THR A 104 -12.36 -2.09 -15.15
CA THR A 104 -13.52 -2.98 -15.01
C THR A 104 -13.07 -4.41 -14.71
N SER A 105 -13.85 -5.13 -13.92
CA SER A 105 -13.59 -6.52 -13.58
C SER A 105 -14.78 -7.40 -13.91
N LYS A 106 -14.54 -8.70 -14.18
CA LYS A 106 -15.60 -9.68 -14.43
C LYS A 106 -16.10 -10.34 -13.16
N ASP A 107 -15.32 -10.32 -12.09
CA ASP A 107 -15.54 -11.10 -10.87
C ASP A 107 -15.28 -10.30 -9.58
N ALA A 108 -15.11 -8.99 -9.72
CA ALA A 108 -14.90 -8.06 -8.61
C ALA A 108 -15.53 -6.70 -8.94
N LEU A 109 -15.61 -5.80 -7.99
CA LEU A 109 -16.10 -4.42 -8.22
C LEU A 109 -15.14 -3.64 -9.12
N CYS A 110 -13.85 -3.92 -9.03
CA CYS A 110 -12.83 -3.41 -9.96
C CYS A 110 -11.62 -4.34 -10.01
N THR A 111 -10.80 -4.15 -11.04
CA THR A 111 -9.42 -4.61 -11.09
C THR A 111 -8.53 -3.43 -10.70
N MET A 112 -7.63 -3.63 -9.75
CA MET A 112 -6.67 -2.64 -9.29
C MET A 112 -5.27 -3.03 -9.75
N ARG A 113 -4.64 -2.19 -10.58
CA ARG A 113 -3.22 -2.29 -10.94
C ARG A 113 -2.42 -1.29 -10.13
N ILE A 114 -1.24 -1.68 -9.73
CA ILE A 114 -0.39 -0.90 -8.81
C ILE A 114 0.98 -0.74 -9.46
N ILE A 115 1.33 0.49 -9.81
CA ILE A 115 2.55 0.83 -10.50
C ILE A 115 3.44 1.67 -9.56
N ASN A 116 4.65 1.23 -9.31
CA ASN A 116 5.64 1.97 -8.53
C ASN A 116 6.14 3.20 -9.30
N ALA A 117 6.79 4.12 -8.60
CA ALA A 117 7.38 5.32 -9.20
C ALA A 117 8.48 5.00 -10.25
N ASP A 118 9.11 3.83 -10.20
CA ASP A 118 10.06 3.36 -11.22
C ASP A 118 9.39 2.73 -12.46
N GLY A 119 8.06 2.67 -12.49
CA GLY A 119 7.26 2.07 -13.55
C GLY A 119 7.07 0.56 -13.42
N SER A 120 7.60 -0.09 -12.40
CA SER A 120 7.39 -1.52 -12.15
C SER A 120 5.99 -1.79 -11.59
N GLU A 121 5.36 -2.91 -12.00
CA GLU A 121 4.04 -3.30 -11.51
C GLU A 121 4.16 -4.33 -10.39
N VAL A 122 3.54 -4.04 -9.23
CA VAL A 122 3.50 -4.91 -8.06
C VAL A 122 2.17 -5.63 -7.92
N GLY A 123 2.21 -6.79 -7.25
CA GLY A 123 1.06 -7.69 -7.13
C GLY A 123 -0.03 -7.22 -6.18
N ALA A 124 0.33 -6.58 -5.08
CA ALA A 124 -0.59 -6.09 -4.06
C ALA A 124 0.05 -4.97 -3.22
N CYS A 125 -0.80 -4.11 -2.68
CA CYS A 125 -0.44 -3.09 -1.69
C CYS A 125 -1.64 -2.90 -0.74
N GLY A 126 -1.48 -3.27 0.53
CA GLY A 126 -2.55 -3.19 1.52
C GLY A 126 -3.03 -1.77 1.75
N ASN A 127 -2.12 -0.79 1.73
CA ASN A 127 -2.44 0.62 1.88
C ASN A 127 -3.30 1.13 0.70
N ALA A 128 -2.89 0.84 -0.54
CA ALA A 128 -3.67 1.18 -1.72
C ALA A 128 -5.05 0.48 -1.72
N THR A 129 -5.09 -0.78 -1.26
CA THR A 129 -6.35 -1.55 -1.18
C THR A 129 -7.36 -0.90 -0.22
N ARG A 130 -6.90 -0.35 0.93
CA ARG A 130 -7.78 0.42 1.84
C ARG A 130 -8.38 1.64 1.16
N CYS A 131 -7.56 2.38 0.39
CA CYS A 131 -8.01 3.55 -0.35
C CYS A 131 -9.10 3.24 -1.34
N VAL A 132 -8.81 2.25 -2.17
CA VAL A 132 -9.75 1.81 -3.20
C VAL A 132 -11.03 1.25 -2.55
N GLY A 133 -10.89 0.49 -1.46
CA GLY A 133 -12.04 0.04 -0.67
C GLY A 133 -12.89 1.21 -0.17
N GLY A 134 -12.25 2.24 0.37
CA GLY A 134 -12.93 3.47 0.82
C GLY A 134 -13.68 4.17 -0.31
N LEU A 135 -13.00 4.40 -1.45
CA LEU A 135 -13.62 5.00 -2.64
C LEU A 135 -14.84 4.21 -3.14
N LEU A 136 -14.75 2.87 -3.15
CA LEU A 136 -15.86 2.02 -3.56
C LEU A 136 -17.06 2.11 -2.60
N PHE A 137 -16.82 2.24 -1.29
CA PHE A 137 -17.88 2.44 -0.30
C PHE A 137 -18.47 3.85 -0.32
N GLU A 138 -17.69 4.87 -0.70
CA GLU A 138 -18.19 6.23 -0.93
C GLU A 138 -19.07 6.28 -2.18
N GLU A 139 -18.71 5.56 -3.25
CA GLU A 139 -19.49 5.50 -4.49
C GLU A 139 -20.83 4.80 -4.33
N ASP A 140 -20.86 3.72 -3.54
CA ASP A 140 -22.09 2.96 -3.25
C ASP A 140 -22.09 2.52 -1.78
N SER A 141 -22.85 3.26 -0.98
CA SER A 141 -22.99 2.98 0.45
C SER A 141 -23.73 1.67 0.75
N SER A 142 -24.41 1.07 -0.22
CA SER A 142 -25.10 -0.22 -0.06
C SER A 142 -24.17 -1.42 -0.11
N VAL A 143 -22.94 -1.23 -0.64
CA VAL A 143 -21.93 -2.27 -0.67
C VAL A 143 -21.44 -2.58 0.74
N GLU A 144 -21.62 -3.83 1.18
CA GLU A 144 -21.14 -4.31 2.48
C GLU A 144 -19.71 -4.88 2.42
N VAL A 145 -19.36 -5.49 1.27
CA VAL A 145 -18.05 -6.09 1.03
C VAL A 145 -17.55 -5.65 -0.35
N ALA A 146 -16.49 -4.87 -0.38
CA ALA A 146 -15.85 -4.49 -1.63
C ALA A 146 -14.81 -5.54 -2.01
N THR A 147 -15.02 -6.20 -3.17
CA THR A 147 -14.07 -7.16 -3.73
C THR A 147 -13.24 -6.49 -4.81
N ILE A 148 -11.93 -6.58 -4.70
CA ILE A 148 -10.97 -5.94 -5.60
C ILE A 148 -10.07 -7.02 -6.19
N ARG A 149 -9.99 -7.10 -7.53
CA ARG A 149 -9.05 -7.96 -8.23
C ARG A 149 -7.68 -7.29 -8.29
N THR A 150 -6.64 -8.00 -7.89
CA THR A 150 -5.24 -7.57 -8.08
C THR A 150 -4.45 -8.67 -8.81
N LYS A 151 -3.23 -8.37 -9.22
CA LYS A 151 -2.33 -9.36 -9.80
C LYS A 151 -2.02 -10.52 -8.83
N ALA A 152 -2.03 -10.25 -7.52
CA ALA A 152 -1.82 -11.28 -6.49
C ALA A 152 -3.09 -12.08 -6.15
N GLY A 153 -4.28 -11.66 -6.64
CA GLY A 153 -5.53 -12.35 -6.36
C GLY A 153 -6.67 -11.40 -5.99
N LEU A 154 -7.75 -11.99 -5.46
CA LEU A 154 -8.91 -11.25 -4.94
C LEU A 154 -8.66 -10.81 -3.51
N LEU A 155 -8.84 -9.52 -3.25
CA LEU A 155 -8.83 -8.94 -1.92
C LEU A 155 -10.26 -8.51 -1.55
N LYS A 156 -10.56 -8.58 -0.25
CA LYS A 156 -11.85 -8.13 0.29
C LYS A 156 -11.62 -6.98 1.25
N CYS A 157 -12.44 -5.97 1.11
CA CYS A 157 -12.51 -4.85 2.04
C CYS A 157 -13.85 -4.80 2.74
N TYR A 158 -13.85 -4.41 3.99
CA TYR A 158 -15.02 -4.24 4.82
C TYR A 158 -15.02 -2.82 5.42
N LYS A 159 -16.21 -2.28 5.65
CA LYS A 159 -16.36 -1.03 6.42
C LYS A 159 -15.84 -1.25 7.83
N GLY A 160 -15.10 -0.28 8.36
CA GLY A 160 -14.65 -0.27 9.75
C GLY A 160 -15.66 0.38 10.70
N ALA A 161 -15.19 0.76 11.88
CA ALA A 161 -16.02 1.37 12.91
C ALA A 161 -16.49 2.79 12.58
N SER A 162 -15.80 3.48 11.67
CA SER A 162 -16.17 4.80 11.14
C SER A 162 -15.99 4.81 9.61
N PRO A 163 -16.63 5.78 8.90
CA PRO A 163 -16.57 5.82 7.43
C PRO A 163 -15.16 5.89 6.86
N ASP A 164 -14.22 6.49 7.56
CA ASP A 164 -12.83 6.63 7.21
C ASP A 164 -11.96 5.40 7.57
N MET A 165 -12.56 4.40 8.22
CA MET A 165 -11.86 3.16 8.61
C MET A 165 -12.22 2.03 7.68
N ILE A 166 -11.22 1.41 7.08
CA ILE A 166 -11.37 0.26 6.18
C ILE A 166 -10.57 -0.92 6.70
N THR A 167 -11.21 -2.08 6.70
CA THR A 167 -10.57 -3.36 7.00
C THR A 167 -10.30 -4.12 5.70
N VAL A 168 -9.05 -4.49 5.48
CA VAL A 168 -8.63 -5.33 4.36
C VAL A 168 -8.34 -6.74 4.86
N ASP A 169 -8.90 -7.73 4.20
CA ASP A 169 -8.55 -9.13 4.40
C ASP A 169 -7.26 -9.43 3.63
N MET A 170 -6.17 -9.55 4.37
CA MET A 170 -4.82 -9.80 3.86
C MET A 170 -4.54 -11.26 3.54
N GLY A 171 -5.50 -12.15 3.78
CA GLY A 171 -5.35 -13.59 3.56
C GLY A 171 -4.71 -14.33 4.72
N GLU A 172 -4.30 -15.54 4.43
CA GLU A 172 -3.63 -16.42 5.40
C GLU A 172 -2.12 -16.18 5.36
N PRO A 173 -1.46 -16.08 6.53
CA PRO A 173 -0.01 -15.95 6.56
C PRO A 173 0.65 -17.30 6.27
N GLY A 174 1.77 -17.29 5.55
CA GLY A 174 2.66 -18.42 5.43
C GLY A 174 3.46 -18.59 6.72
N LEU A 175 3.31 -19.72 7.39
CA LEU A 175 3.91 -19.97 8.73
C LEU A 175 5.00 -21.04 8.72
N GLU A 176 5.05 -21.85 7.69
CA GLU A 176 6.07 -22.88 7.51
C GLU A 176 7.33 -22.28 6.89
N TRP A 177 8.50 -22.80 7.24
CA TRP A 177 9.77 -22.27 6.78
C TRP A 177 9.91 -22.20 5.25
N GLN A 178 9.29 -23.16 4.52
CA GLN A 178 9.26 -23.15 3.04
C GLN A 178 8.39 -22.00 2.48
N GLN A 179 7.35 -21.60 3.20
CA GLN A 179 6.45 -20.52 2.80
C GLN A 179 7.06 -19.14 3.06
N VAL A 180 8.03 -19.05 3.97
CA VAL A 180 8.76 -17.81 4.30
C VAL A 180 10.00 -17.63 3.40
N PRO A 181 10.30 -18.53 2.52
CA PRO A 181 11.51 -18.97 1.84
C PRO A 181 12.82 -18.70 2.60
N VAL A 182 12.92 -19.25 3.81
CA VAL A 182 14.20 -19.27 4.53
C VAL A 182 15.07 -20.44 4.06
N SER A 183 16.39 -20.34 4.24
CA SER A 183 17.39 -21.24 3.62
C SER A 183 17.42 -22.66 4.20
N LYS A 184 16.79 -22.90 5.35
CA LYS A 184 16.78 -24.22 6.02
C LYS A 184 15.61 -24.37 6.97
N ASP A 185 15.31 -25.61 7.32
CA ASP A 185 14.30 -25.97 8.32
C ASP A 185 14.63 -25.34 9.67
N CYS A 186 13.62 -24.70 10.27
CA CYS A 186 13.71 -24.04 11.56
C CYS A 186 12.34 -23.91 12.22
N ASP A 187 12.34 -23.72 13.54
CA ASP A 187 11.18 -23.19 14.25
C ASP A 187 10.98 -21.72 13.85
N THR A 188 9.94 -21.45 13.04
CA THR A 188 9.64 -20.11 12.55
C THR A 188 9.26 -19.10 13.64
N LEU A 189 9.02 -19.56 14.87
CA LEU A 189 8.85 -18.71 16.04
C LEU A 189 10.16 -18.31 16.70
N ASN A 190 11.21 -19.14 16.54
CA ASN A 190 12.49 -18.95 17.22
C ASN A 190 13.63 -19.34 16.28
N CYS A 191 13.92 -18.50 15.28
CA CYS A 191 14.99 -18.81 14.33
C CYS A 191 16.39 -18.81 14.97
N GLY A 192 16.54 -18.29 16.18
CA GLY A 192 17.76 -18.37 16.99
C GLY A 192 19.01 -17.89 16.24
N THR A 193 20.11 -18.67 16.36
CA THR A 193 21.40 -18.41 15.72
C THR A 193 21.38 -18.42 14.19
N ASN A 194 20.24 -18.70 13.57
CA ASN A 194 20.12 -18.72 12.10
C ASN A 194 20.01 -17.31 11.51
N CYS A 195 19.58 -16.32 12.31
CA CYS A 195 19.35 -14.95 11.88
C CYS A 195 19.65 -13.99 13.04
N GLU A 196 20.90 -13.92 13.44
CA GLU A 196 21.38 -12.98 14.47
C GLU A 196 22.03 -11.77 13.81
N GLY A 197 21.81 -10.62 14.41
CA GLY A 197 22.48 -9.38 14.04
C GLY A 197 23.04 -8.68 15.27
N PRO A 198 23.83 -7.63 15.14
CA PRO A 198 24.37 -6.89 16.28
C PRO A 198 23.24 -6.44 17.24
N GLY A 199 23.23 -7.00 18.45
CA GLY A 199 22.20 -6.73 19.46
C GLY A 199 20.81 -7.34 19.20
N LEU A 200 20.64 -8.13 18.15
CA LEU A 200 19.39 -8.78 17.80
C LEU A 200 19.57 -10.30 17.75
N THR A 201 18.77 -11.02 18.50
CA THR A 201 18.75 -12.48 18.55
C THR A 201 17.31 -12.98 18.43
N ASN A 202 17.15 -14.22 17.93
CA ASN A 202 15.91 -14.95 18.07
C ASN A 202 14.69 -14.29 17.38
N CYS A 203 14.76 -14.04 16.08
CA CYS A 203 13.60 -13.53 15.33
C CYS A 203 12.50 -14.59 15.16
N ALA A 204 11.26 -14.12 15.04
CA ALA A 204 10.17 -14.90 14.48
C ALA A 204 9.99 -14.51 13.00
N VAL A 205 9.63 -15.49 12.16
CA VAL A 205 9.43 -15.25 10.73
C VAL A 205 8.05 -15.71 10.27
N CYS A 206 7.50 -15.02 9.30
CA CYS A 206 6.29 -15.41 8.57
C CYS A 206 6.27 -14.76 7.17
N SER A 207 5.36 -15.19 6.33
CA SER A 207 5.13 -14.61 5.02
C SER A 207 3.73 -13.99 4.95
N MET A 208 3.65 -12.75 4.46
CA MET A 208 2.40 -12.09 4.06
C MET A 208 2.31 -11.95 2.53
N GLY A 209 2.84 -12.95 1.80
CA GLY A 209 3.13 -12.90 0.37
C GLY A 209 4.53 -12.37 0.07
N ASN A 210 5.22 -11.89 1.10
CA ASN A 210 6.62 -11.50 1.15
C ASN A 210 7.20 -11.86 2.53
N PRO A 211 8.50 -12.19 2.64
CA PRO A 211 9.11 -12.63 3.89
C PRO A 211 9.29 -11.50 4.90
N HIS A 212 8.94 -11.78 6.15
CA HIS A 212 9.10 -10.88 7.29
C HIS A 212 9.85 -11.55 8.43
N ALA A 213 10.87 -10.88 8.94
CA ALA A 213 11.58 -11.22 10.18
C ALA A 213 11.22 -10.20 11.26
N THR A 214 10.74 -10.67 12.41
CA THR A 214 10.32 -9.83 13.55
C THR A 214 11.22 -10.10 14.76
N PHE A 215 11.93 -9.07 15.20
CA PHE A 215 12.77 -9.08 16.40
C PHE A 215 12.03 -8.37 17.54
N PHE A 216 11.76 -9.09 18.61
CA PHE A 216 11.13 -8.55 19.81
C PHE A 216 12.22 -8.08 20.78
N VAL A 217 12.21 -6.80 21.12
CA VAL A 217 13.19 -6.14 21.98
C VAL A 217 12.50 -5.29 23.05
N ASP A 218 13.22 -4.96 24.12
CA ASP A 218 12.69 -4.12 25.19
C ASP A 218 12.45 -2.68 24.72
N ASP A 219 13.33 -2.16 23.87
CA ASP A 219 13.22 -0.81 23.28
C ASP A 219 13.68 -0.81 21.81
N CYS A 220 12.73 -0.76 20.87
CA CYS A 220 13.03 -0.74 19.45
C CYS A 220 13.65 0.58 18.97
N GLU A 221 13.49 1.68 19.71
CA GLU A 221 14.09 2.95 19.36
C GLU A 221 15.62 2.94 19.58
N SER A 222 16.10 2.16 20.54
CA SER A 222 17.53 2.02 20.82
C SER A 222 18.29 1.21 19.77
N VAL A 223 17.60 0.47 18.90
CA VAL A 223 18.24 -0.38 17.89
C VAL A 223 18.67 0.48 16.69
N PRO A 224 19.96 0.44 16.30
CA PRO A 224 20.48 1.20 15.17
C PRO A 224 20.12 0.54 13.83
N LEU A 225 18.82 0.49 13.52
CA LEU A 225 18.26 -0.23 12.37
C LEU A 225 18.78 0.32 11.03
N ASP A 226 19.12 1.61 10.96
CA ASP A 226 19.78 2.27 9.84
C ASP A 226 21.16 1.67 9.51
N THR A 227 21.85 1.17 10.52
CA THR A 227 23.18 0.58 10.38
C THR A 227 23.12 -0.92 10.08
N ILE A 228 22.23 -1.65 10.78
CA ILE A 228 22.22 -3.13 10.72
C ILE A 228 21.18 -3.70 9.76
N GLY A 229 20.20 -2.88 9.33
CA GLY A 229 19.06 -3.34 8.54
C GLY A 229 19.45 -3.97 7.21
N HIS A 230 20.43 -3.37 6.52
CA HIS A 230 20.95 -3.90 5.26
C HIS A 230 21.54 -5.32 5.42
N ASP A 231 22.34 -5.54 6.45
CA ASP A 231 23.00 -6.83 6.67
C ASP A 231 22.00 -7.90 7.07
N LEU A 232 20.95 -7.53 7.83
CA LEU A 232 19.86 -8.42 8.18
C LEU A 232 18.98 -8.76 6.96
N GLU A 233 18.64 -7.78 6.12
CA GLU A 233 17.92 -8.01 4.86
C GLU A 233 18.64 -9.03 3.98
N HIS A 234 19.99 -8.90 3.86
CA HIS A 234 20.85 -9.72 2.99
C HIS A 234 21.45 -10.92 3.70
N HIS A 235 21.02 -11.21 4.91
CA HIS A 235 21.55 -12.36 5.65
C HIS A 235 21.29 -13.67 4.88
N SER A 236 22.27 -14.58 4.85
CA SER A 236 22.21 -15.84 4.10
C SER A 236 21.04 -16.77 4.49
N PHE A 237 20.42 -16.54 5.64
CA PHE A 237 19.22 -17.21 6.06
C PHE A 237 17.99 -16.84 5.19
N PHE A 238 18.00 -15.66 4.57
CA PHE A 238 16.93 -15.16 3.67
C PHE A 238 17.41 -15.10 2.23
N PRO A 239 17.39 -16.20 1.45
CA PRO A 239 17.91 -16.23 0.08
C PRO A 239 17.16 -15.27 -0.87
N GLU A 240 15.89 -14.93 -0.56
CA GLU A 240 15.10 -13.95 -1.29
C GLU A 240 15.06 -12.58 -0.60
N ARG A 241 15.97 -12.35 0.39
CA ARG A 241 15.93 -11.21 1.31
C ARG A 241 14.63 -11.15 2.11
N CYS A 242 14.52 -10.24 3.07
CA CYS A 242 13.33 -10.10 3.90
C CYS A 242 13.10 -8.64 4.32
N ASN A 243 11.87 -8.37 4.76
CA ASN A 243 11.56 -7.17 5.53
C ASN A 243 11.93 -7.45 7.00
N VAL A 244 12.61 -6.52 7.64
CA VAL A 244 13.07 -6.64 9.02
C VAL A 244 12.28 -5.68 9.89
N SER A 245 11.56 -6.21 10.86
CA SER A 245 10.82 -5.42 11.86
C SER A 245 11.45 -5.57 13.23
N VAL A 246 11.76 -4.45 13.88
CA VAL A 246 12.20 -4.42 15.27
C VAL A 246 11.08 -3.82 16.11
N VAL A 247 10.63 -4.53 17.14
CA VAL A 247 9.37 -4.23 17.80
C VAL A 247 9.45 -4.31 19.33
N THR A 248 8.71 -3.43 19.98
CA THR A 248 8.49 -3.42 21.44
C THR A 248 7.01 -3.62 21.71
N VAL A 249 6.68 -4.64 22.48
CA VAL A 249 5.30 -4.89 22.91
C VAL A 249 5.02 -4.07 24.16
N ALA A 250 3.93 -3.28 24.14
CA ALA A 250 3.53 -2.50 25.31
C ALA A 250 3.15 -3.42 26.49
N GLN A 251 3.36 -2.95 27.72
CA GLN A 251 3.08 -3.74 28.93
C GLN A 251 1.61 -4.15 29.07
N ASP A 252 0.69 -3.31 28.59
CA ASP A 252 -0.76 -3.60 28.58
C ASP A 252 -1.18 -4.56 27.46
N LYS A 253 -0.25 -4.97 26.59
CA LYS A 253 -0.46 -5.86 25.44
C LYS A 253 -1.51 -5.39 24.45
N LYS A 254 -1.79 -4.08 24.38
CA LYS A 254 -2.76 -3.49 23.44
C LYS A 254 -2.11 -2.90 22.21
N SER A 255 -0.84 -2.57 22.32
CA SER A 255 -0.07 -1.99 21.20
C SER A 255 1.33 -2.58 21.08
N ILE A 256 1.87 -2.46 19.88
CA ILE A 256 3.25 -2.80 19.53
C ILE A 256 3.84 -1.60 18.81
N ARG A 257 4.93 -1.04 19.33
CA ARG A 257 5.74 -0.08 18.60
C ARG A 257 6.64 -0.83 17.64
N MET A 258 6.68 -0.41 16.38
CA MET A 258 7.41 -1.09 15.31
C MET A 258 8.21 -0.09 14.50
N ARG A 259 9.48 -0.42 14.24
CA ARG A 259 10.34 0.19 13.22
C ARG A 259 10.67 -0.86 12.18
N VAL A 260 10.75 -0.46 10.91
CA VAL A 260 10.88 -1.41 9.80
C VAL A 260 11.98 -0.99 8.82
N TRP A 261 12.72 -1.97 8.37
CA TRP A 261 13.58 -1.93 7.20
C TRP A 261 12.92 -2.78 6.11
N GLU A 262 12.42 -2.14 5.06
CA GLU A 262 11.75 -2.83 3.97
C GLU A 262 12.74 -3.35 2.93
N ARG A 263 12.48 -4.55 2.45
CA ARG A 263 13.26 -5.24 1.43
C ARG A 263 13.43 -4.37 0.17
N GLY A 264 14.67 -4.04 -0.18
CA GLY A 264 15.03 -3.25 -1.36
C GLY A 264 14.79 -1.75 -1.23
N THR A 265 14.27 -1.27 -0.09
CA THR A 265 13.94 0.14 0.11
C THR A 265 14.71 0.77 1.28
N GLY A 266 14.90 0.02 2.37
CA GLY A 266 15.51 0.52 3.59
C GLY A 266 14.46 0.93 4.63
N ILE A 267 14.80 1.89 5.51
CA ILE A 267 13.88 2.40 6.52
C ILE A 267 12.74 3.15 5.85
N THR A 268 11.50 2.75 6.18
CA THR A 268 10.28 3.43 5.74
C THR A 268 9.44 3.86 6.92
N GLN A 269 8.54 4.82 6.70
CA GLN A 269 7.65 5.34 7.73
C GLN A 269 6.61 4.30 8.17
N ALA A 270 6.24 3.38 7.27
CA ALA A 270 5.24 2.36 7.52
C ALA A 270 5.27 1.23 6.50
N CYS A 271 4.98 0.01 6.96
CA CYS A 271 4.85 -1.17 6.13
C CYS A 271 3.60 -1.97 6.55
N GLY A 272 2.57 -2.01 5.70
CA GLY A 272 1.30 -2.69 6.01
C GLY A 272 1.48 -4.20 6.22
N THR A 273 2.22 -4.87 5.32
CA THR A 273 2.53 -6.31 5.47
C THR A 273 3.47 -6.57 6.64
N GLY A 274 4.38 -5.64 6.94
CA GLY A 274 5.24 -5.69 8.11
C GLY A 274 4.44 -5.64 9.42
N ALA A 275 3.44 -4.75 9.51
CA ALA A 275 2.53 -4.69 10.65
C ALA A 275 1.73 -5.99 10.81
N CYS A 276 1.22 -6.55 9.71
CA CYS A 276 0.54 -7.85 9.71
C CYS A 276 1.46 -8.97 10.21
N GLY A 277 2.67 -9.10 9.65
CA GLY A 277 3.65 -10.12 10.05
C GLY A 277 4.07 -9.97 11.51
N THR A 278 4.26 -8.74 11.98
CA THR A 278 4.56 -8.43 13.40
C THR A 278 3.44 -8.91 14.33
N ALA A 279 2.18 -8.57 14.02
CA ALA A 279 1.04 -8.99 14.83
C ALA A 279 0.87 -10.54 14.84
N VAL A 280 0.99 -11.18 13.66
CA VAL A 280 0.96 -12.65 13.55
C VAL A 280 2.02 -13.28 14.44
N ASN A 281 3.26 -12.81 14.36
CA ASN A 281 4.37 -13.36 15.16
C ASN A 281 4.20 -13.07 16.67
N ALA A 282 3.67 -11.90 17.05
CA ALA A 282 3.37 -11.57 18.44
C ALA A 282 2.28 -12.47 19.02
N ILE A 283 1.22 -12.75 18.26
CA ILE A 283 0.13 -13.63 18.66
C ILE A 283 0.64 -15.08 18.78
N ARG A 284 1.40 -15.56 17.81
CA ARG A 284 1.98 -16.92 17.83
C ARG A 284 2.95 -17.12 18.99
N ARG A 285 3.68 -16.09 19.42
CA ARG A 285 4.56 -16.12 20.61
C ARG A 285 3.80 -15.91 21.93
N GLY A 286 2.50 -15.68 21.91
CA GLY A 286 1.68 -15.49 23.10
C GLY A 286 1.82 -14.12 23.77
N TYR A 287 2.43 -13.14 23.10
CA TYR A 287 2.42 -11.76 23.61
C TYR A 287 1.01 -11.16 23.58
N ILE A 288 0.25 -11.47 22.54
CA ILE A 288 -1.14 -11.06 22.32
C ILE A 288 -1.99 -12.32 22.24
N GLY A 289 -3.13 -12.35 22.89
CA GLY A 289 -3.95 -13.56 22.99
C GLY A 289 -5.45 -13.31 22.93
N LYS A 290 -6.23 -14.28 23.41
CA LYS A 290 -7.69 -14.23 23.41
C LYS A 290 -8.25 -13.06 24.23
N GLU A 291 -7.55 -12.67 25.30
CA GLU A 291 -7.96 -11.53 26.14
C GLU A 291 -7.99 -10.20 25.36
N GLN A 292 -7.19 -10.08 24.29
CA GLN A 292 -7.18 -8.98 23.36
C GLN A 292 -7.99 -9.29 22.09
N ASN A 293 -8.79 -10.36 22.06
CA ASN A 293 -9.49 -10.86 20.87
C ASN A 293 -8.53 -11.06 19.66
N TYR A 294 -7.27 -11.46 19.94
CA TYR A 294 -6.22 -11.60 18.93
C TYR A 294 -6.05 -10.34 18.07
N THR A 295 -6.22 -9.18 18.67
CA THR A 295 -6.18 -7.87 17.99
C THR A 295 -5.18 -6.97 18.69
N VAL A 296 -4.37 -6.26 17.91
CA VAL A 296 -3.35 -5.35 18.42
C VAL A 296 -3.19 -4.14 17.52
N GLU A 297 -2.95 -2.98 18.12
CA GLU A 297 -2.53 -1.79 17.40
C GLU A 297 -1.03 -1.86 17.14
N VAL A 298 -0.61 -1.76 15.87
CA VAL A 298 0.79 -1.65 15.48
C VAL A 298 1.09 -0.21 15.13
N GLN A 299 1.93 0.43 15.95
CA GLN A 299 2.31 1.84 15.86
C GLN A 299 3.64 1.96 15.11
N MET A 300 3.64 2.69 14.01
CA MET A 300 4.81 2.97 13.15
C MET A 300 5.02 4.49 13.06
N ASP A 301 6.13 4.92 12.48
CA ASP A 301 6.44 6.36 12.33
C ASP A 301 5.38 7.11 11.51
N GLY A 302 4.83 6.45 10.47
CA GLY A 302 3.79 7.02 9.61
C GLY A 302 2.37 6.89 10.17
N GLY A 303 2.15 6.23 11.32
CA GLY A 303 0.84 6.06 11.96
C GLY A 303 0.57 4.63 12.43
N SER A 304 -0.69 4.33 12.75
CA SER A 304 -1.08 3.06 13.36
C SER A 304 -2.02 2.24 12.48
N LEU A 305 -1.90 0.91 12.59
CA LEU A 305 -2.83 -0.06 12.05
C LEU A 305 -3.35 -0.97 13.15
N THR A 306 -4.61 -1.32 13.10
CA THR A 306 -5.17 -2.39 13.93
C THR A 306 -5.14 -3.69 13.16
N ILE A 307 -4.44 -4.68 13.70
CA ILE A 307 -4.30 -6.00 13.08
C ILE A 307 -5.01 -7.04 13.94
N THR A 308 -5.82 -7.86 13.29
CA THR A 308 -6.47 -9.03 13.93
C THR A 308 -6.02 -10.30 13.23
N TYR A 309 -5.57 -11.28 14.00
CA TYR A 309 -5.23 -12.61 13.51
C TYR A 309 -5.64 -13.66 14.54
N ALA A 310 -6.80 -14.26 14.35
CA ALA A 310 -7.23 -15.40 15.17
C ALA A 310 -6.57 -16.69 14.65
N PRO A 311 -5.74 -17.37 15.46
CA PRO A 311 -5.08 -18.61 15.02
C PRO A 311 -6.08 -19.71 14.65
N PRO A 312 -5.73 -20.61 13.71
CA PRO A 312 -6.54 -21.80 13.42
C PRO A 312 -6.86 -22.60 14.68
N GLY A 313 -8.11 -23.03 14.84
CA GLY A 313 -8.58 -23.75 16.02
C GLY A 313 -8.92 -22.85 17.21
N SER A 314 -8.87 -21.54 17.09
CA SER A 314 -9.29 -20.59 18.13
C SER A 314 -10.81 -20.55 18.35
N GLY A 315 -11.59 -20.96 17.35
CA GLY A 315 -13.05 -20.88 17.31
C GLY A 315 -13.58 -19.47 17.05
N GLU A 316 -12.69 -18.53 16.69
CA GLU A 316 -13.06 -17.14 16.39
C GLU A 316 -13.46 -16.98 14.91
N LYS A 317 -14.22 -15.93 14.63
CA LYS A 317 -14.57 -15.57 13.25
C LYS A 317 -13.29 -15.22 12.47
N ASN A 318 -13.22 -15.68 11.21
CA ASN A 318 -12.07 -15.45 10.32
C ASN A 318 -10.73 -16.01 10.86
N GLU A 319 -10.78 -17.12 11.63
CA GLU A 319 -9.56 -17.79 12.07
C GLU A 319 -8.66 -18.17 10.88
N GLY A 320 -7.34 -18.10 11.08
CA GLY A 320 -6.35 -18.31 10.05
C GLY A 320 -6.10 -17.12 9.15
N ARG A 321 -6.95 -16.09 9.18
CA ARG A 321 -6.82 -14.93 8.29
C ARG A 321 -6.36 -13.67 9.03
N VAL A 322 -5.59 -12.85 8.33
CA VAL A 322 -5.10 -11.57 8.85
C VAL A 322 -6.01 -10.45 8.35
N LEU A 323 -6.59 -9.70 9.27
CA LEU A 323 -7.39 -8.52 8.97
C LEU A 323 -6.59 -7.27 9.35
N MET A 324 -6.43 -6.35 8.40
CA MET A 324 -5.72 -5.10 8.59
C MET A 324 -6.69 -3.93 8.50
N THR A 325 -6.90 -3.24 9.60
CA THR A 325 -7.80 -2.09 9.70
C THR A 325 -7.00 -0.80 9.88
N GLY A 326 -7.34 0.20 9.10
CA GLY A 326 -6.73 1.52 9.20
C GLY A 326 -7.54 2.59 8.51
N ARG A 327 -7.18 3.84 8.77
CA ARG A 327 -7.81 5.00 8.12
C ARG A 327 -7.39 5.11 6.66
N TYR A 328 -8.21 5.77 5.88
CA TYR A 328 -7.86 6.36 4.59
C TYR A 328 -8.41 7.78 4.55
N ASP A 329 -7.78 8.63 3.78
CA ASP A 329 -8.24 9.98 3.53
C ASP A 329 -8.20 10.29 2.03
N HIS A 330 -9.23 10.95 1.54
CA HIS A 330 -9.31 11.45 0.17
C HIS A 330 -8.85 12.91 0.17
N ALA A 331 -7.64 13.17 -0.33
CA ALA A 331 -7.05 14.50 -0.27
C ALA A 331 -7.73 15.49 -1.23
N PHE A 332 -7.79 15.14 -2.52
CA PHE A 332 -8.45 15.94 -3.54
C PHE A 332 -8.72 15.12 -4.81
N SER A 333 -9.58 15.66 -5.67
CA SER A 333 -9.81 15.17 -7.03
C SER A 333 -9.42 16.25 -8.03
N GLY A 334 -8.94 15.84 -9.21
CA GLY A 334 -8.49 16.76 -10.23
C GLY A 334 -8.48 16.15 -11.63
N GLN A 335 -7.97 16.91 -12.59
CA GLN A 335 -7.77 16.46 -13.96
C GLN A 335 -6.30 16.51 -14.30
N ILE A 336 -5.82 15.50 -15.03
CA ILE A 336 -4.44 15.46 -15.52
C ILE A 336 -4.41 16.21 -16.85
N PRO A 337 -3.63 17.32 -16.97
CA PRO A 337 -3.46 18.00 -18.24
C PRO A 337 -2.72 17.12 -19.25
N ALA A 338 -3.08 17.23 -20.53
CA ALA A 338 -2.52 16.40 -21.59
C ALA A 338 -0.98 16.44 -21.66
N CYS A 339 -0.37 17.57 -21.31
CA CYS A 339 1.10 17.72 -21.30
C CYS A 339 1.82 16.83 -20.27
N LEU A 340 1.13 16.35 -19.24
CA LEU A 340 1.68 15.38 -18.27
C LEU A 340 1.43 13.92 -18.71
N TRP A 341 0.75 13.71 -19.82
CA TRP A 341 0.39 12.38 -20.33
C TRP A 341 1.35 11.87 -21.42
N VAL A 342 2.44 12.56 -21.68
CA VAL A 342 3.39 12.28 -22.80
C VAL A 342 4.31 11.09 -22.51
#